data_f0e537f984b1e0bbbbe0af488d17ed2b
#
_entry.id   f0e537f984b1e0bbbbe0af488d17ed2b
#
_cell.length_a   1.000
_cell.length_b   1.000
_cell.length_c   1.000
_cell.angle_alpha   90.00
_cell.angle_beta   90.00
_cell.angle_gamma   90.00
#
_symmetry.space_group_name_H-M   'P 1'
#
loop_
_entity.id
_entity.type
_entity.pdbx_description
1 polymer ?
#
loop_
_entity_poly.entity_id
_entity_poly.type
_entity_poly.pdbx_seq_one_letter_code
_entity_poly.pdbx_strand_id
1 'polypeptide(L)'
;MTTKRTPTPPKKPTAVRILRRIGVIVGIIAACLFLLYAALIGYERISQYIVYKEAEQLLNDPMGRKDLLGMKFKYTTVSPRTDVGLFRMKPRPDYSITNFFEIDSTKQEDKLRKDLESTVKDGGWAITESDVVTDSLYTIEATKSQNNKSLRLTIYIDKDTPGKLSIIITVRCSGVEL
;
A
#
# COMPACT_ATOMS: atom_id res chain seq x y z
N MET A 1 82.45 -36.85 -17.51
CA MET A 1 81.61 -35.67 -17.21
C MET A 1 80.16 -36.13 -17.19
N THR A 2 79.55 -36.31 -16.03
CA THR A 2 78.17 -36.79 -15.81
C THR A 2 77.26 -35.58 -15.55
N THR A 3 76.50 -35.21 -16.53
CA THR A 3 75.53 -34.12 -16.44
C THR A 3 74.35 -34.55 -15.55
N LYS A 4 74.26 -33.95 -14.35
CA LYS A 4 73.21 -34.07 -13.42
C LYS A 4 71.91 -33.41 -14.02
N ARG A 5 70.94 -34.22 -14.44
CA ARG A 5 69.56 -33.71 -14.83
C ARG A 5 68.85 -33.27 -13.58
N THR A 6 68.57 -31.99 -13.52
CA THR A 6 67.66 -31.39 -12.47
C THR A 6 66.27 -31.90 -12.66
N PRO A 7 65.59 -32.43 -11.58
CA PRO A 7 64.19 -32.91 -11.70
C PRO A 7 63.29 -31.76 -11.93
N THR A 8 62.46 -31.87 -12.98
CA THR A 8 61.37 -30.89 -13.30
C THR A 8 60.27 -30.97 -12.24
N PRO A 9 59.84 -29.85 -11.64
CA PRO A 9 58.78 -29.88 -10.62
C PRO A 9 57.48 -30.40 -11.20
N PRO A 10 56.69 -31.18 -10.42
CA PRO A 10 55.45 -31.75 -10.88
C PRO A 10 54.44 -30.66 -11.26
N LYS A 11 53.92 -30.70 -12.50
CA LYS A 11 52.87 -29.80 -12.96
C LYS A 11 51.60 -30.07 -12.11
N LYS A 12 51.17 -29.10 -11.31
CA LYS A 12 49.90 -29.18 -10.57
C LYS A 12 48.74 -29.56 -11.54
N PRO A 13 47.91 -30.54 -11.17
CA PRO A 13 46.88 -31.06 -12.09
C PRO A 13 45.96 -29.96 -12.57
N THR A 14 45.72 -29.89 -13.85
CA THR A 14 44.90 -28.92 -14.57
C THR A 14 43.44 -28.84 -13.98
N ALA A 15 42.95 -29.97 -13.46
CA ALA A 15 41.64 -30.09 -12.78
C ALA A 15 41.50 -29.13 -11.58
N VAL A 16 42.52 -28.96 -10.73
CA VAL A 16 42.47 -28.09 -9.56
C VAL A 16 42.34 -26.61 -9.95
N ARG A 17 42.99 -26.21 -11.05
CA ARG A 17 42.82 -24.85 -11.57
C ARG A 17 41.48 -24.58 -12.16
N ILE A 18 40.84 -25.57 -12.82
CA ILE A 18 39.53 -25.48 -13.39
C ILE A 18 38.49 -25.40 -12.26
N LEU A 19 38.57 -26.26 -11.24
CA LEU A 19 37.69 -26.25 -10.07
C LEU A 19 37.74 -24.90 -9.32
N ARG A 20 38.90 -24.32 -9.14
CA ARG A 20 39.08 -23.00 -8.51
C ARG A 20 38.40 -21.89 -9.32
N ARG A 21 38.51 -21.92 -10.68
CA ARG A 21 37.86 -20.94 -11.55
C ARG A 21 36.32 -21.08 -11.50
N ILE A 22 35.82 -22.29 -11.53
CA ILE A 22 34.38 -22.56 -11.41
C ILE A 22 33.85 -22.05 -10.06
N GLY A 23 34.58 -22.34 -8.95
CA GLY A 23 34.21 -21.84 -7.63
C GLY A 23 34.16 -20.32 -7.53
N VAL A 24 35.06 -19.61 -8.16
CA VAL A 24 35.07 -18.14 -8.22
C VAL A 24 33.86 -17.62 -9.02
N ILE A 25 33.56 -18.22 -10.18
CA ILE A 25 32.44 -17.82 -11.02
C ILE A 25 31.12 -18.04 -10.27
N VAL A 26 30.95 -19.22 -9.66
CA VAL A 26 29.74 -19.53 -8.85
C VAL A 26 29.60 -18.56 -7.68
N GLY A 27 30.72 -18.23 -7.00
CA GLY A 27 30.73 -17.26 -5.90
C GLY A 27 30.29 -15.86 -6.36
N ILE A 28 30.76 -15.39 -7.52
CA ILE A 28 30.36 -14.10 -8.09
C ILE A 28 28.88 -14.10 -8.44
N ILE A 29 28.38 -15.16 -9.10
CA ILE A 29 26.97 -15.27 -9.44
C ILE A 29 26.10 -15.26 -8.16
N ALA A 30 26.47 -16.02 -7.15
CA ALA A 30 25.76 -16.04 -5.88
C ALA A 30 25.73 -14.65 -5.19
N ALA A 31 26.88 -13.95 -5.20
CA ALA A 31 26.97 -12.58 -4.65
C ALA A 31 26.09 -11.60 -5.44
N CYS A 32 26.08 -11.67 -6.77
CA CYS A 32 25.22 -10.83 -7.61
C CYS A 32 23.72 -11.10 -7.33
N LEU A 33 23.32 -12.36 -7.24
CA LEU A 33 21.94 -12.73 -6.91
C LEU A 33 21.54 -12.25 -5.53
N PHE A 34 22.43 -12.36 -4.53
CA PHE A 34 22.18 -11.85 -3.19
C PHE A 34 22.02 -10.33 -3.15
N LEU A 35 22.88 -9.58 -3.86
CA LEU A 35 22.77 -8.13 -3.97
C LEU A 35 21.49 -7.70 -4.68
N LEU A 36 21.09 -8.41 -5.73
CA LEU A 36 19.86 -8.16 -6.46
C LEU A 36 18.63 -8.40 -5.57
N TYR A 37 18.63 -9.48 -4.80
CA TYR A 37 17.59 -9.79 -3.82
C TYR A 37 17.51 -8.73 -2.70
N ALA A 38 18.65 -8.32 -2.15
CA ALA A 38 18.71 -7.28 -1.13
C ALA A 38 18.22 -5.92 -1.66
N ALA A 39 18.56 -5.58 -2.92
CA ALA A 39 18.08 -4.37 -3.58
C ALA A 39 16.54 -4.39 -3.78
N LEU A 40 15.97 -5.54 -4.16
CA LEU A 40 14.52 -5.70 -4.31
C LEU A 40 13.79 -5.52 -2.98
N ILE A 41 14.28 -6.14 -1.89
CA ILE A 41 13.68 -5.97 -0.55
C ILE A 41 13.82 -4.52 -0.07
N GLY A 42 14.98 -3.91 -0.29
CA GLY A 42 15.22 -2.50 0.08
C GLY A 42 14.27 -1.57 -0.65
N TYR A 43 14.08 -1.78 -1.96
CA TYR A 43 13.15 -1.00 -2.78
C TYR A 43 11.69 -1.13 -2.28
N GLU A 44 11.25 -2.35 -1.99
CA GLU A 44 9.91 -2.60 -1.44
C GLU A 44 9.69 -1.88 -0.12
N ARG A 45 10.64 -1.95 0.81
CA ARG A 45 10.58 -1.27 2.11
C ARG A 45 10.52 0.26 1.98
N ILE A 46 11.34 0.83 1.09
CA ILE A 46 11.34 2.27 0.82
C ILE A 46 10.02 2.70 0.19
N SER A 47 9.53 1.94 -0.79
CA SER A 47 8.25 2.21 -1.45
C SER A 47 7.08 2.19 -0.45
N GLN A 48 7.01 1.17 0.42
CA GLN A 48 6.03 1.08 1.49
C GLN A 48 6.11 2.28 2.44
N TYR A 49 7.32 2.69 2.85
CA TYR A 49 7.51 3.83 3.73
C TYR A 49 7.00 5.14 3.12
N ILE A 50 7.29 5.39 1.83
CA ILE A 50 6.82 6.58 1.12
C ILE A 50 5.28 6.59 1.06
N VAL A 51 4.67 5.45 0.70
CA VAL A 51 3.22 5.31 0.65
C VAL A 51 2.57 5.52 2.01
N TYR A 52 3.16 4.99 3.08
CA TYR A 52 2.68 5.23 4.45
C TYR A 52 2.74 6.70 4.84
N LYS A 53 3.84 7.39 4.52
CA LYS A 53 4.00 8.81 4.83
C LYS A 53 3.01 9.68 4.05
N GLU A 54 2.71 9.34 2.81
CA GLU A 54 1.68 10.03 2.03
C GLU A 54 0.27 9.72 2.53
N ALA A 55 0.02 8.48 2.97
CA ALA A 55 -1.25 8.09 3.57
C ALA A 55 -1.52 8.81 4.89
N GLU A 56 -0.48 9.09 5.70
CA GLU A 56 -0.63 9.91 6.91
C GLU A 56 -1.24 11.29 6.63
N GLN A 57 -0.99 11.87 5.47
CA GLN A 57 -1.58 13.15 5.09
C GLN A 57 -3.11 13.06 4.93
N LEU A 58 -3.64 11.90 4.54
CA LEU A 58 -5.08 11.67 4.46
C LEU A 58 -5.75 11.59 5.84
N LEU A 59 -5.01 11.22 6.90
CA LEU A 59 -5.52 11.23 8.27
C LEU A 59 -5.76 12.66 8.80
N ASN A 60 -5.14 13.67 8.16
CA ASN A 60 -5.37 15.07 8.48
C ASN A 60 -6.63 15.63 7.80
N ASP A 61 -7.15 14.94 6.77
CA ASP A 61 -8.43 15.30 6.18
C ASP A 61 -9.56 15.02 7.17
N PRO A 62 -10.59 15.89 7.29
CA PRO A 62 -11.74 15.66 8.16
C PRO A 62 -12.35 14.26 8.02
N MET A 63 -12.40 13.73 6.78
CA MET A 63 -12.97 12.41 6.51
C MET A 63 -12.00 11.25 6.82
N GLY A 64 -10.71 11.52 7.00
CA GLY A 64 -9.70 10.55 7.42
C GLY A 64 -9.57 10.39 8.94
N ARG A 65 -10.21 11.25 9.73
CA ARG A 65 -10.06 11.29 11.19
C ARG A 65 -10.75 10.11 11.87
N LYS A 66 -10.25 9.75 13.06
CA LYS A 66 -10.80 8.69 13.90
C LYS A 66 -11.91 9.17 14.84
N ASP A 67 -12.08 10.48 15.01
CA ASP A 67 -13.04 11.15 15.91
C ASP A 67 -14.21 11.81 15.15
N LEU A 68 -14.68 11.18 14.11
CA LEU A 68 -15.71 11.72 13.23
C LEU A 68 -17.11 11.57 13.86
N LEU A 69 -17.86 12.70 13.98
CA LEU A 69 -19.28 12.77 14.38
C LEU A 69 -19.65 11.98 15.65
N GLY A 70 -18.69 11.75 16.55
CA GLY A 70 -18.93 10.96 17.77
C GLY A 70 -19.17 9.48 17.54
N MET A 71 -18.90 8.98 16.33
CA MET A 71 -18.99 7.56 16.01
C MET A 71 -17.90 6.76 16.75
N LYS A 72 -18.24 5.54 17.13
CA LYS A 72 -17.31 4.65 17.80
C LYS A 72 -16.31 4.08 16.78
N PHE A 73 -15.09 4.59 16.81
CA PHE A 73 -13.99 4.09 15.98
C PHE A 73 -13.62 2.65 16.35
N LYS A 74 -13.44 1.79 15.36
CA LYS A 74 -13.02 0.37 15.52
C LYS A 74 -11.56 0.19 15.15
N TYR A 75 -11.21 0.38 13.89
CA TYR A 75 -9.86 0.23 13.39
C TYR A 75 -9.67 0.96 12.05
N THR A 76 -8.41 1.11 11.67
CA THR A 76 -8.01 1.66 10.38
C THR A 76 -7.25 0.61 9.60
N THR A 77 -7.51 0.51 8.31
CA THR A 77 -6.64 -0.21 7.36
C THR A 77 -6.02 0.77 6.40
N VAL A 78 -4.71 0.62 6.18
CA VAL A 78 -3.98 1.34 5.14
C VAL A 78 -3.62 0.33 4.07
N SER A 79 -4.08 0.56 2.87
CA SER A 79 -3.81 -0.34 1.75
C SER A 79 -2.91 0.38 0.75
N PRO A 80 -1.60 0.11 0.77
CA PRO A 80 -0.77 0.45 -0.37
C PRO A 80 -1.12 -0.54 -1.48
N ARG A 81 -1.68 -0.08 -2.58
CA ARG A 81 -1.76 -0.88 -3.80
C ARG A 81 -0.38 -0.90 -4.47
N THR A 82 0.54 -1.63 -3.87
CA THR A 82 1.75 -2.03 -4.56
C THR A 82 1.43 -3.28 -5.36
N ASP A 83 1.00 -3.13 -6.61
CA ASP A 83 1.08 -4.19 -7.60
C ASP A 83 2.57 -4.42 -7.91
N VAL A 84 3.31 -4.93 -6.94
CA VAL A 84 4.69 -5.39 -7.12
C VAL A 84 4.62 -6.78 -7.74
N GLY A 85 4.22 -6.84 -9.00
CA GLY A 85 4.55 -8.00 -9.82
C GLY A 85 6.02 -7.93 -10.20
N LEU A 86 6.72 -9.04 -10.21
CA LEU A 86 8.13 -9.19 -10.59
C LEU A 86 8.54 -8.47 -11.90
N PHE A 87 7.58 -8.00 -12.70
CA PHE A 87 7.75 -7.31 -13.98
C PHE A 87 7.14 -5.90 -14.04
N ARG A 88 6.56 -5.38 -12.95
CA ARG A 88 6.04 -4.01 -12.87
C ARG A 88 6.75 -3.24 -11.78
N MET A 89 7.92 -2.70 -12.11
CA MET A 89 8.77 -1.90 -11.22
C MET A 89 8.27 -0.47 -10.96
N LYS A 90 7.05 -0.10 -11.37
CA LYS A 90 6.48 1.19 -11.01
C LYS A 90 5.50 0.98 -9.86
N PRO A 91 5.78 1.49 -8.64
CA PRO A 91 4.76 1.58 -7.61
C PRO A 91 3.62 2.41 -8.19
N ARG A 92 2.42 1.85 -8.28
CA ARG A 92 1.24 2.69 -8.54
C ARG A 92 1.09 3.60 -7.33
N PRO A 93 1.01 4.91 -7.51
CA PRO A 93 0.87 5.86 -6.40
C PRO A 93 -0.53 5.84 -5.77
N ASP A 94 -1.26 4.74 -5.91
CA ASP A 94 -2.58 4.56 -5.34
C ASP A 94 -2.45 4.06 -3.91
N TYR A 95 -2.90 4.85 -2.97
CA TYR A 95 -3.01 4.44 -1.58
C TYR A 95 -4.40 4.81 -1.04
N SER A 96 -4.88 4.04 -0.08
CA SER A 96 -6.15 4.32 0.56
C SER A 96 -6.07 4.11 2.06
N ILE A 97 -6.83 4.92 2.77
CA ILE A 97 -7.12 4.75 4.19
C ILE A 97 -8.59 4.38 4.30
N THR A 98 -8.88 3.32 5.03
CA THR A 98 -10.24 2.90 5.34
C THR A 98 -10.41 2.89 6.85
N ASN A 99 -11.30 3.73 7.35
CA ASN A 99 -11.71 3.78 8.75
C ASN A 99 -13.04 3.06 8.93
N PHE A 100 -13.11 2.24 9.97
CA PHE A 100 -14.30 1.50 10.36
C PHE A 100 -14.87 2.07 11.65
N PHE A 101 -16.16 2.40 11.62
CA PHE A 101 -16.90 2.94 12.75
C PHE A 101 -18.17 2.13 13.00
N GLU A 102 -18.74 2.30 14.18
CA GLU A 102 -19.99 1.69 14.60
C GLU A 102 -20.84 2.69 15.38
N ILE A 103 -22.15 2.62 15.18
CA ILE A 103 -23.14 3.36 15.98
C ILE A 103 -24.14 2.36 16.52
N ASP A 104 -24.35 2.38 17.84
CA ASP A 104 -25.27 1.47 18.55
C ASP A 104 -26.74 1.90 18.44
N SER A 105 -27.14 2.55 17.34
CA SER A 105 -28.54 2.96 17.13
C SER A 105 -28.86 3.21 15.66
N THR A 106 -29.82 2.45 15.14
CA THR A 106 -30.40 2.68 13.80
C THR A 106 -31.37 3.87 13.76
N LYS A 107 -31.87 4.35 14.93
CA LYS A 107 -32.84 5.46 15.02
C LYS A 107 -32.25 6.82 14.58
N GLN A 108 -30.95 6.93 14.41
CA GLN A 108 -30.27 8.17 14.03
C GLN A 108 -29.76 8.16 12.59
N GLU A 109 -30.15 7.19 11.79
CA GLU A 109 -29.61 7.01 10.43
C GLU A 109 -29.80 8.24 9.54
N ASP A 110 -31.04 8.77 9.44
CA ASP A 110 -31.31 9.93 8.58
C ASP A 110 -30.55 11.19 9.03
N LYS A 111 -30.38 11.36 10.35
CA LYS A 111 -29.55 12.42 10.89
C LYS A 111 -28.09 12.21 10.54
N LEU A 112 -27.58 10.98 10.74
CA LEU A 112 -26.21 10.63 10.43
C LEU A 112 -25.86 10.87 8.96
N ARG A 113 -26.77 10.48 8.04
CA ARG A 113 -26.60 10.72 6.59
C ARG A 113 -26.42 12.21 6.30
N LYS A 114 -27.31 13.05 6.84
CA LYS A 114 -27.23 14.52 6.68
C LYS A 114 -25.98 15.10 7.29
N ASP A 115 -25.59 14.66 8.49
CA ASP A 115 -24.40 15.12 9.17
C ASP A 115 -23.13 14.70 8.41
N LEU A 116 -23.09 13.49 7.84
CA LEU A 116 -21.98 13.02 6.99
C LEU A 116 -21.91 13.82 5.69
N GLU A 117 -23.02 14.03 4.99
CA GLU A 117 -23.04 14.85 3.77
C GLU A 117 -22.58 16.28 4.04
N SER A 118 -23.02 16.89 5.15
CA SER A 118 -22.54 18.22 5.56
C SER A 118 -21.03 18.20 5.82
N THR A 119 -20.54 17.23 6.58
CA THR A 119 -19.10 17.12 6.90
C THR A 119 -18.26 16.89 5.64
N VAL A 120 -18.76 16.12 4.68
CA VAL A 120 -18.11 15.91 3.38
C VAL A 120 -17.98 17.24 2.64
N LYS A 121 -19.07 18.03 2.54
CA LYS A 121 -19.07 19.35 1.89
C LYS A 121 -18.17 20.34 2.61
N ASP A 122 -18.26 20.40 3.94
CA ASP A 122 -17.44 21.29 4.79
C ASP A 122 -15.93 20.95 4.68
N GLY A 123 -15.63 19.66 4.44
CA GLY A 123 -14.27 19.18 4.15
C GLY A 123 -13.76 19.55 2.76
N GLY A 124 -14.55 20.26 1.95
CA GLY A 124 -14.21 20.67 0.58
C GLY A 124 -14.29 19.55 -0.46
N TRP A 125 -15.10 18.51 -0.16
CA TRP A 125 -15.36 17.41 -1.09
C TRP A 125 -16.59 17.73 -1.96
N ALA A 126 -16.50 17.43 -3.26
CA ALA A 126 -17.62 17.50 -4.19
C ALA A 126 -18.31 16.13 -4.23
N ILE A 127 -19.54 16.06 -3.71
CA ILE A 127 -20.35 14.83 -3.77
C ILE A 127 -20.71 14.57 -5.22
N THR A 128 -20.34 13.39 -5.72
CA THR A 128 -20.64 12.93 -7.09
C THR A 128 -21.87 12.02 -7.12
N GLU A 129 -22.07 11.25 -6.07
CA GLU A 129 -23.20 10.33 -5.92
C GLU A 129 -23.56 10.19 -4.44
N SER A 130 -24.87 10.11 -4.17
CA SER A 130 -25.38 9.89 -2.82
C SER A 130 -26.71 9.16 -2.98
N ASP A 131 -26.73 7.84 -2.77
CA ASP A 131 -27.91 7.01 -3.06
C ASP A 131 -28.05 5.82 -2.12
N VAL A 132 -29.26 5.29 -2.07
CA VAL A 132 -29.62 4.04 -1.41
C VAL A 132 -29.39 2.91 -2.40
N VAL A 133 -28.33 2.15 -2.20
CA VAL A 133 -27.97 1.02 -3.07
C VAL A 133 -28.91 -0.17 -2.82
N THR A 134 -29.25 -0.42 -1.56
CA THR A 134 -30.22 -1.43 -1.11
C THR A 134 -30.91 -0.95 0.15
N ASP A 135 -31.97 -1.66 0.60
CA ASP A 135 -32.69 -1.34 1.85
C ASP A 135 -31.76 -1.30 3.09
N SER A 136 -30.61 -1.96 3.02
CA SER A 136 -29.62 -2.04 4.10
C SER A 136 -28.36 -1.20 3.86
N LEU A 137 -28.11 -0.71 2.62
CA LEU A 137 -26.87 -0.07 2.25
C LEU A 137 -27.10 1.32 1.63
N TYR A 138 -26.48 2.32 2.24
CA TYR A 138 -26.41 3.68 1.71
C TYR A 138 -24.96 4.04 1.37
N THR A 139 -24.74 4.74 0.26
CA THR A 139 -23.40 5.10 -0.22
C THR A 139 -23.31 6.60 -0.50
N ILE A 140 -22.20 7.22 -0.13
CA ILE A 140 -21.81 8.57 -0.55
C ILE A 140 -20.50 8.45 -1.29
N GLU A 141 -20.45 8.92 -2.53
CA GLU A 141 -19.21 9.10 -3.27
C GLU A 141 -18.90 10.58 -3.45
N ALA A 142 -17.64 10.95 -3.25
CA ALA A 142 -17.19 12.32 -3.42
C ALA A 142 -15.77 12.37 -3.94
N THR A 143 -15.43 13.49 -4.58
CA THR A 143 -14.09 13.74 -5.12
C THR A 143 -13.55 15.07 -4.61
N LYS A 144 -12.21 15.15 -4.49
CA LYS A 144 -11.50 16.35 -4.07
C LYS A 144 -10.16 16.42 -4.79
N SER A 145 -9.80 17.59 -5.31
CA SER A 145 -8.46 17.82 -5.84
C SER A 145 -7.59 18.48 -4.77
N GLN A 146 -6.45 17.90 -4.46
CA GLN A 146 -5.51 18.42 -3.48
C GLN A 146 -4.07 18.15 -3.92
N ASN A 147 -3.24 19.20 -3.99
CA ASN A 147 -1.83 19.10 -4.38
C ASN A 147 -1.61 18.36 -5.71
N ASN A 148 -2.38 18.65 -6.74
CA ASN A 148 -2.38 18.00 -8.05
C ASN A 148 -2.68 16.50 -8.02
N LYS A 149 -3.29 16.01 -6.95
CA LYS A 149 -3.76 14.63 -6.82
C LYS A 149 -5.28 14.61 -6.77
N SER A 150 -5.88 13.64 -7.43
CA SER A 150 -7.31 13.38 -7.33
C SER A 150 -7.56 12.44 -6.16
N LEU A 151 -8.37 12.89 -5.21
CA LEU A 151 -8.82 12.08 -4.08
C LEU A 151 -10.26 11.63 -4.34
N ARG A 152 -10.55 10.38 -4.04
CA ARG A 152 -11.91 9.82 -4.04
C ARG A 152 -12.26 9.38 -2.63
N LEU A 153 -13.43 9.81 -2.17
CA LEU A 153 -14.05 9.39 -0.92
C LEU A 153 -15.20 8.44 -1.24
N THR A 154 -15.28 7.34 -0.51
CA THR A 154 -16.43 6.45 -0.52
C THR A 154 -16.85 6.15 0.91
N ILE A 155 -18.10 6.40 1.25
CA ILE A 155 -18.69 6.11 2.55
C ILE A 155 -19.78 5.07 2.34
N TYR A 156 -19.73 4.00 3.10
CA TYR A 156 -20.76 2.98 3.19
C TYR A 156 -21.41 3.05 4.57
N ILE A 157 -22.73 3.07 4.62
CA ILE A 157 -23.52 2.92 5.85
C ILE A 157 -24.33 1.64 5.68
N ASP A 158 -24.03 0.65 6.51
CA ASP A 158 -24.58 -0.69 6.44
C ASP A 158 -25.40 -1.02 7.70
N LYS A 159 -26.58 -1.63 7.51
CA LYS A 159 -27.55 -2.00 8.55
C LYS A 159 -27.61 -3.51 8.81
N ASP A 160 -26.69 -4.29 8.27
CA ASP A 160 -26.74 -5.76 8.35
C ASP A 160 -26.77 -6.31 9.79
N THR A 161 -26.34 -5.52 10.76
CA THR A 161 -26.38 -5.89 12.17
C THR A 161 -27.61 -5.29 12.86
N PRO A 162 -28.54 -6.08 13.40
CA PRO A 162 -29.72 -5.58 14.08
C PRO A 162 -29.38 -4.57 15.19
N GLY A 163 -30.00 -3.37 15.10
CA GLY A 163 -29.81 -2.31 16.08
C GLY A 163 -28.50 -1.53 15.98
N LYS A 164 -27.65 -1.82 14.99
CA LYS A 164 -26.36 -1.15 14.77
C LYS A 164 -26.21 -0.67 13.34
N LEU A 165 -25.41 0.39 13.17
CA LEU A 165 -24.95 0.85 11.87
C LEU A 165 -23.45 0.67 11.81
N SER A 166 -22.98 0.03 10.75
CA SER A 166 -21.57 -0.09 10.40
C SER A 166 -21.24 0.98 9.36
N ILE A 167 -20.24 1.83 9.63
CA ILE A 167 -19.83 2.89 8.73
C ILE A 167 -18.40 2.63 8.28
N ILE A 168 -18.21 2.59 6.98
CA ILE A 168 -16.89 2.37 6.36
C ILE A 168 -16.56 3.61 5.53
N ILE A 169 -15.49 4.30 5.89
CA ILE A 169 -15.04 5.50 5.20
C ILE A 169 -13.71 5.23 4.55
N THR A 170 -13.68 5.23 3.23
CA THR A 170 -12.47 5.00 2.44
C THR A 170 -12.08 6.29 1.72
N VAL A 171 -10.88 6.78 2.00
CA VAL A 171 -10.25 7.86 1.25
C VAL A 171 -9.14 7.25 0.40
N ARG A 172 -9.23 7.40 -0.91
CA ARG A 172 -8.26 6.91 -1.89
C ARG A 172 -7.59 8.08 -2.59
N CYS A 173 -6.29 8.01 -2.74
CA CYS A 173 -5.54 8.84 -3.67
C CYS A 173 -5.34 8.07 -4.98
N SER A 174 -5.85 8.60 -6.08
CA SER A 174 -5.50 8.10 -7.42
C SER A 174 -4.33 8.94 -7.92
N GLY A 175 -3.28 8.28 -8.38
CA GLY A 175 -2.17 8.98 -9.01
C GLY A 175 -2.67 9.78 -10.21
N VAL A 176 -2.06 10.94 -10.44
CA VAL A 176 -2.35 11.75 -11.62
C VAL A 176 -2.08 10.89 -12.85
N GLU A 177 -3.10 10.64 -13.66
CA GLU A 177 -2.89 10.24 -15.04
C GLU A 177 -2.21 11.44 -15.73
N LEU A 178 -0.90 11.28 -16.01
CA LEU A 178 -0.11 12.19 -16.81
C LEU A 178 -0.43 11.97 -18.28
#